data_6013cb067881ca4d39ec00ac20f5d7f1
#
_entry.id   6013cb067881ca4d39ec00ac20f5d7f1
#
_cell.length_a   1.000
_cell.length_b   1.000
_cell.length_c   1.000
_cell.angle_alpha   90.00
_cell.angle_beta   90.00
_cell.angle_gamma   90.00
#
_symmetry.space_group_name_H-M   'P 1'
#
loop_
_entity.id
_entity.type
_entity.pdbx_description
1 polymer ?
#
loop_
_entity_poly.entity_id
_entity_poly.type
_entity_poly.pdbx_seq_one_letter_code
_entity_poly.pdbx_strand_id
1 'polypeptide(L)'
;MKNLHSLSLMATFLILTACATKPVEKASDFAQADRNGDGKVSQAEWLNTGGSEAAFLAVDRERKGQLDETTYRDAIRMADQNGAAAQRQQQMADEDITNRVRAALLNRRDLNGTGLRIETYQRQVTLSGVVRTQQEKQIAESTAQSVNGVANVFNQLVIRQ
;
A
#
# COMPACT_ATOMS: atom_id res chain seq x y z
N MET A 1 28.20 24.11 61.08
CA MET A 1 28.02 25.27 60.15
C MET A 1 28.45 24.85 58.76
N LYS A 2 27.64 25.12 57.82
CA LYS A 2 27.77 25.01 56.35
C LYS A 2 27.05 23.80 55.75
N ASN A 3 25.85 24.14 55.32
CA ASN A 3 24.92 23.36 54.53
C ASN A 3 25.47 23.16 53.10
N LEU A 4 25.48 21.90 52.66
CA LEU A 4 25.73 21.54 51.28
C LEU A 4 24.37 21.28 50.60
N HIS A 5 23.94 22.22 49.76
CA HIS A 5 22.76 22.05 48.92
C HIS A 5 23.10 21.10 47.78
N SER A 6 22.51 19.90 47.81
CA SER A 6 22.52 18.95 46.73
C SER A 6 21.54 19.43 45.64
N LEU A 7 22.07 19.88 44.51
CA LEU A 7 21.30 20.22 43.33
C LEU A 7 20.91 18.92 42.60
N SER A 8 19.67 18.49 42.81
CA SER A 8 19.09 17.35 42.07
C SER A 8 18.73 17.78 40.68
N LEU A 9 19.52 17.35 39.70
CA LEU A 9 19.26 17.54 38.28
C LEU A 9 18.18 16.55 37.86
N MET A 10 16.93 16.99 37.82
CA MET A 10 15.83 16.23 37.23
C MET A 10 16.00 16.20 35.71
N ALA A 11 16.52 15.11 35.21
CA ALA A 11 16.44 14.79 33.76
C ALA A 11 15.00 14.43 33.42
N THR A 12 14.27 15.38 32.85
CA THR A 12 12.97 15.15 32.23
C THR A 12 13.16 14.29 31.00
N PHE A 13 12.93 13.00 31.17
CA PHE A 13 12.89 12.05 30.06
C PHE A 13 11.59 12.30 29.28
N LEU A 14 11.69 13.03 28.17
CA LEU A 14 10.59 13.23 27.23
C LEU A 14 10.32 11.90 26.54
N ILE A 15 9.36 11.14 27.07
CA ILE A 15 8.85 9.94 26.40
C ILE A 15 8.05 10.46 25.18
N LEU A 16 8.67 10.46 24.00
CA LEU A 16 7.94 10.50 22.74
C LEU A 16 7.12 9.20 22.69
N THR A 17 5.87 9.30 23.13
CA THR A 17 4.85 8.32 22.77
C THR A 17 4.66 8.40 21.26
N ALA A 18 5.41 7.57 20.53
CA ALA A 18 5.07 7.24 19.16
C ALA A 18 3.63 6.71 19.23
N CYS A 19 2.68 7.51 18.75
CA CYS A 19 1.38 6.99 18.33
C CYS A 19 1.65 5.96 17.25
N ALA A 20 1.92 4.73 17.66
CA ALA A 20 1.72 3.60 16.80
C ALA A 20 0.21 3.63 16.49
N THR A 21 -0.15 4.14 15.33
CA THR A 21 -1.46 3.88 14.73
C THR A 21 -1.51 2.36 14.62
N LYS A 22 -2.15 1.74 15.63
CA LYS A 22 -2.58 0.35 15.49
C LYS A 22 -3.26 0.28 14.14
N PRO A 23 -2.92 -0.71 13.27
CA PRO A 23 -3.76 -0.97 12.12
C PRO A 23 -5.18 -1.01 12.67
N VAL A 24 -6.09 -0.26 12.04
CA VAL A 24 -7.51 -0.29 12.39
C VAL A 24 -7.88 -1.75 12.27
N GLU A 25 -7.91 -2.43 13.41
CA GLU A 25 -8.41 -3.78 13.52
C GLU A 25 -9.87 -3.63 13.12
N LYS A 26 -10.12 -3.89 11.83
CA LYS A 26 -11.44 -3.88 11.22
C LYS A 26 -12.30 -4.66 12.19
N ALA A 27 -13.33 -4.01 12.74
CA ALA A 27 -14.15 -4.54 13.82
C ALA A 27 -14.41 -6.03 13.61
N SER A 28 -13.52 -6.84 14.16
CA SER A 28 -13.62 -8.31 14.17
C SER A 28 -14.64 -8.76 15.21
N ASP A 29 -15.24 -7.78 15.88
CA ASP A 29 -16.20 -8.06 16.92
C ASP A 29 -17.59 -8.10 16.30
N PHE A 30 -18.15 -9.30 16.26
CA PHE A 30 -19.51 -9.57 15.81
C PHE A 30 -20.53 -8.66 16.54
N ALA A 31 -20.34 -8.44 17.85
CA ALA A 31 -21.24 -7.60 18.66
C ALA A 31 -21.23 -6.12 18.26
N GLN A 32 -20.14 -5.63 17.65
CA GLN A 32 -20.09 -4.25 17.13
C GLN A 32 -20.74 -4.13 15.75
N ALA A 33 -20.72 -5.21 14.99
CA ALA A 33 -21.35 -5.29 13.68
C ALA A 33 -22.88 -5.47 13.81
N ASP A 34 -23.33 -6.29 14.73
CA ASP A 34 -24.74 -6.51 15.09
C ASP A 34 -25.27 -5.31 15.90
N ARG A 35 -25.65 -4.24 15.19
CA ARG A 35 -26.07 -2.98 15.83
C ARG A 35 -27.45 -3.04 16.44
N ASN A 36 -28.31 -3.90 15.91
CA ASN A 36 -29.69 -4.04 16.38
C ASN A 36 -29.81 -5.07 17.52
N GLY A 37 -28.73 -5.86 17.78
CA GLY A 37 -28.65 -6.84 18.85
C GLY A 37 -29.54 -8.07 18.62
N ASP A 38 -29.85 -8.40 17.36
CA ASP A 38 -30.70 -9.56 17.02
C ASP A 38 -29.94 -10.89 16.93
N GLY A 39 -28.62 -10.86 17.19
CA GLY A 39 -27.73 -12.01 17.12
C GLY A 39 -27.32 -12.38 15.70
N LYS A 40 -27.49 -11.47 14.75
CA LYS A 40 -27.10 -11.64 13.34
C LYS A 40 -26.57 -10.32 12.78
N VAL A 41 -25.80 -10.41 11.72
CA VAL A 41 -25.34 -9.25 10.96
C VAL A 41 -26.01 -9.26 9.59
N SER A 42 -26.89 -8.29 9.38
CA SER A 42 -27.53 -8.06 8.08
C SER A 42 -26.53 -7.54 7.05
N GLN A 43 -26.88 -7.63 5.77
CA GLN A 43 -26.04 -7.08 4.69
C GLN A 43 -25.78 -5.58 4.89
N ALA A 44 -26.76 -4.82 5.36
CA ALA A 44 -26.59 -3.39 5.62
C ALA A 44 -25.60 -3.11 6.76
N GLU A 45 -25.68 -3.87 7.84
CA GLU A 45 -24.75 -3.79 8.97
C GLU A 45 -23.33 -4.17 8.55
N TRP A 46 -23.17 -5.26 7.76
CA TRP A 46 -21.91 -5.67 7.20
C TRP A 46 -21.25 -4.58 6.35
N LEU A 47 -22.00 -3.96 5.43
CA LEU A 47 -21.50 -2.87 4.60
C LEU A 47 -21.10 -1.64 5.44
N ASN A 48 -21.83 -1.34 6.52
CA ASN A 48 -21.49 -0.27 7.45
C ASN A 48 -20.18 -0.52 8.23
N THR A 49 -19.76 -1.76 8.39
CA THR A 49 -18.41 -2.07 8.94
C THR A 49 -17.29 -1.92 7.92
N GLY A 50 -17.61 -1.58 6.67
CA GLY A 50 -16.67 -1.52 5.56
C GLY A 50 -16.39 -2.88 4.92
N GLY A 51 -17.21 -3.89 5.20
CA GLY A 51 -17.19 -5.17 4.53
C GLY A 51 -17.60 -5.07 3.05
N SER A 52 -17.08 -5.96 2.21
CA SER A 52 -17.45 -6.00 0.79
C SER A 52 -18.69 -6.86 0.55
N GLU A 53 -19.55 -6.42 -0.37
CA GLU A 53 -20.73 -7.20 -0.79
C GLU A 53 -20.33 -8.59 -1.30
N ALA A 54 -19.23 -8.66 -2.05
CA ALA A 54 -18.73 -9.93 -2.59
C ALA A 54 -18.39 -10.95 -1.48
N ALA A 55 -17.78 -10.51 -0.38
CA ALA A 55 -17.47 -11.38 0.75
C ALA A 55 -18.74 -11.82 1.49
N PHE A 56 -19.72 -10.93 1.63
CA PHE A 56 -21.01 -11.28 2.21
C PHE A 56 -21.72 -12.36 1.42
N LEU A 57 -21.89 -12.14 0.10
CA LEU A 57 -22.57 -13.09 -0.79
C LEU A 57 -21.85 -14.44 -0.90
N ALA A 58 -20.52 -14.45 -0.77
CA ALA A 58 -19.73 -15.69 -0.81
C ALA A 58 -20.01 -16.62 0.36
N VAL A 59 -20.36 -16.07 1.53
CA VAL A 59 -20.68 -16.85 2.74
C VAL A 59 -22.18 -17.07 2.94
N ASP A 60 -23.01 -16.13 2.51
CA ASP A 60 -24.49 -16.24 2.56
C ASP A 60 -25.02 -17.13 1.42
N ARG A 61 -24.61 -18.40 1.42
CA ARG A 61 -24.97 -19.37 0.37
C ARG A 61 -26.48 -19.62 0.27
N GLU A 62 -27.17 -19.51 1.38
CA GLU A 62 -28.61 -19.74 1.46
C GLU A 62 -29.42 -18.47 1.17
N ARG A 63 -28.74 -17.34 0.88
CA ARG A 63 -29.34 -16.04 0.57
C ARG A 63 -30.34 -15.57 1.63
N LYS A 64 -29.99 -15.77 2.88
CA LYS A 64 -30.80 -15.31 4.04
C LYS A 64 -30.69 -13.80 4.28
N GLY A 65 -29.70 -13.14 3.68
CA GLY A 65 -29.41 -11.72 3.88
C GLY A 65 -28.87 -11.39 5.27
N GLN A 66 -28.46 -12.40 6.04
CA GLN A 66 -28.01 -12.28 7.42
C GLN A 66 -26.92 -13.31 7.70
N LEU A 67 -25.89 -12.91 8.45
CA LEU A 67 -24.79 -13.76 8.90
C LEU A 67 -24.90 -14.01 10.40
N ASP A 68 -24.79 -15.25 10.83
CA ASP A 68 -24.50 -15.57 12.21
C ASP A 68 -23.00 -15.33 12.52
N GLU A 69 -22.59 -15.47 13.78
CA GLU A 69 -21.21 -15.19 14.21
C GLU A 69 -20.18 -16.04 13.43
N THR A 70 -20.50 -17.27 13.08
CA THR A 70 -19.59 -18.17 12.36
C THR A 70 -19.41 -17.70 10.91
N THR A 71 -20.50 -17.48 10.21
CA THR A 71 -20.49 -16.99 8.83
C THR A 71 -19.95 -15.57 8.73
N TYR A 72 -20.16 -14.72 9.73
CA TYR A 72 -19.54 -13.40 9.83
C TYR A 72 -18.00 -13.48 9.89
N ARG A 73 -17.45 -14.37 10.73
CA ARG A 73 -15.98 -14.58 10.79
C ARG A 73 -15.43 -15.12 9.47
N ASP A 74 -16.16 -15.97 8.79
CA ASP A 74 -15.78 -16.47 7.46
C ASP A 74 -15.80 -15.35 6.42
N ALA A 75 -16.77 -14.42 6.47
CA ALA A 75 -16.83 -13.26 5.61
C ALA A 75 -15.62 -12.32 5.82
N ILE A 76 -15.24 -12.05 7.07
CA ILE A 76 -14.03 -11.29 7.40
C ILE A 76 -12.79 -11.95 6.78
N ARG A 77 -12.62 -13.27 6.99
CA ARG A 77 -11.48 -14.01 6.45
C ARG A 77 -11.42 -13.97 4.92
N MET A 78 -12.56 -14.11 4.25
CA MET A 78 -12.64 -13.98 2.79
C MET A 78 -12.33 -12.57 2.30
N ALA A 79 -12.80 -11.54 2.99
CA ALA A 79 -12.48 -10.15 2.65
C ALA A 79 -10.98 -9.88 2.72
N ASP A 80 -10.31 -10.36 3.77
CA ASP A 80 -8.87 -10.23 3.96
C ASP A 80 -8.06 -10.99 2.89
N GLN A 81 -8.48 -12.20 2.56
CA GLN A 81 -7.84 -13.01 1.51
C GLN A 81 -7.97 -12.35 0.13
N ASN A 82 -9.14 -11.81 -0.21
CA ASN A 82 -9.38 -11.12 -1.46
C ASN A 82 -8.55 -9.82 -1.55
N GLY A 83 -8.45 -9.07 -0.46
CA GLY A 83 -7.60 -7.89 -0.38
C GLY A 83 -6.12 -8.22 -0.61
N ALA A 84 -5.62 -9.25 0.07
CA ALA A 84 -4.24 -9.70 -0.08
C ALA A 84 -3.95 -10.27 -1.49
N ALA A 85 -4.91 -10.93 -2.12
CA ALA A 85 -4.79 -11.43 -3.50
C ALA A 85 -4.72 -10.27 -4.50
N ALA A 86 -5.59 -9.26 -4.35
CA ALA A 86 -5.59 -8.08 -5.21
C ALA A 86 -4.27 -7.30 -5.10
N GLN A 87 -3.75 -7.13 -3.88
CA GLN A 87 -2.45 -6.47 -3.66
C GLN A 87 -1.30 -7.24 -4.33
N ARG A 88 -1.26 -8.57 -4.19
CA ARG A 88 -0.24 -9.41 -4.86
C ARG A 88 -0.32 -9.28 -6.38
N GLN A 89 -1.51 -9.29 -6.94
CA GLN A 89 -1.72 -9.12 -8.39
C GLN A 89 -1.22 -7.76 -8.87
N GLN A 90 -1.49 -6.70 -8.11
CA GLN A 90 -0.98 -5.36 -8.39
C GLN A 90 0.55 -5.32 -8.36
N GLN A 91 1.19 -5.91 -7.33
CA GLN A 91 2.65 -5.98 -7.21
C GLN A 91 3.28 -6.72 -8.39
N MET A 92 2.72 -7.87 -8.80
CA MET A 92 3.19 -8.62 -9.97
C MET A 92 3.07 -7.81 -11.26
N ALA A 93 1.98 -7.06 -11.44
CA ALA A 93 1.80 -6.19 -12.61
C ALA A 93 2.82 -5.05 -12.64
N ASP A 94 3.11 -4.43 -11.48
CA ASP A 94 4.10 -3.35 -11.37
C ASP A 94 5.52 -3.87 -11.60
N GLU A 95 5.84 -5.08 -11.12
CA GLU A 95 7.13 -5.73 -11.36
C GLU A 95 7.34 -6.06 -12.85
N ASP A 96 6.33 -6.55 -13.53
CA ASP A 96 6.37 -6.81 -14.98
C ASP A 96 6.59 -5.52 -15.77
N ILE A 97 5.92 -4.42 -15.41
CA ILE A 97 6.15 -3.09 -16.00
C ILE A 97 7.59 -2.65 -15.76
N THR A 98 8.11 -2.78 -14.53
CA THR A 98 9.50 -2.43 -14.20
C THR A 98 10.49 -3.19 -15.08
N ASN A 99 10.27 -4.49 -15.26
CA ASN A 99 11.15 -5.33 -16.09
C ASN A 99 11.11 -4.95 -17.56
N ARG A 100 9.92 -4.64 -18.11
CA ARG A 100 9.77 -4.16 -19.49
C ARG A 100 10.42 -2.79 -19.70
N VAL A 101 10.23 -1.85 -18.78
CA VAL A 101 10.90 -0.54 -18.84
C VAL A 101 12.41 -0.70 -18.78
N ARG A 102 12.93 -1.56 -17.87
CA ARG A 102 14.36 -1.85 -17.78
C ARG A 102 14.91 -2.42 -19.09
N ALA A 103 14.23 -3.39 -19.68
CA ALA A 103 14.63 -3.95 -20.96
C ALA A 103 14.61 -2.92 -22.08
N ALA A 104 13.58 -2.07 -22.14
CA ALA A 104 13.48 -1.01 -23.13
C ALA A 104 14.62 0.01 -23.01
N LEU A 105 14.97 0.43 -21.79
CA LEU A 105 16.07 1.36 -21.53
C LEU A 105 17.45 0.74 -21.84
N LEU A 106 17.66 -0.54 -21.49
CA LEU A 106 18.92 -1.24 -21.79
C LEU A 106 19.16 -1.44 -23.30
N ASN A 107 18.13 -1.53 -24.09
CA ASN A 107 18.22 -1.66 -25.54
C ASN A 107 18.56 -0.33 -26.24
N ARG A 108 18.59 0.80 -25.51
CA ARG A 108 18.92 2.12 -26.06
C ARG A 108 20.44 2.34 -26.05
N ARG A 109 21.05 2.42 -27.25
CA ARG A 109 22.49 2.68 -27.42
C ARG A 109 22.88 4.13 -27.15
N ASP A 110 21.90 5.02 -27.21
CA ASP A 110 22.01 6.47 -26.98
C ASP A 110 21.81 6.86 -25.51
N LEU A 111 21.68 5.88 -24.62
CA LEU A 111 21.49 6.05 -23.19
C LEU A 111 22.69 5.48 -22.42
N ASN A 112 23.63 6.36 -22.06
CA ASN A 112 24.85 6.00 -21.34
C ASN A 112 24.75 6.28 -19.81
N GLY A 113 23.54 6.27 -19.29
CA GLY A 113 23.30 6.50 -17.87
C GLY A 113 23.86 5.38 -16.99
N THR A 114 24.62 5.75 -15.96
CA THR A 114 25.10 4.81 -14.94
C THR A 114 24.18 4.82 -13.74
N GLY A 115 23.81 3.61 -13.26
CA GLY A 115 23.02 3.49 -12.04
C GLY A 115 21.56 3.91 -12.19
N LEU A 116 20.96 3.69 -13.37
CA LEU A 116 19.54 3.90 -13.56
C LEU A 116 18.74 2.96 -12.64
N ARG A 117 17.92 3.55 -11.80
CA ARG A 117 16.97 2.86 -10.93
C ARG A 117 15.56 3.11 -11.41
N ILE A 118 14.79 2.04 -11.51
CA ILE A 118 13.41 2.04 -12.01
C ILE A 118 12.54 1.44 -10.92
N GLU A 119 11.56 2.17 -10.49
CA GLU A 119 10.57 1.73 -9.52
C GLU A 119 9.18 1.95 -10.12
N THR A 120 8.29 0.97 -9.96
CA THR A 120 6.91 1.07 -10.42
C THR A 120 5.96 0.85 -9.25
N TYR A 121 5.01 1.75 -9.11
CA TYR A 121 3.93 1.66 -8.14
C TYR A 121 2.62 2.11 -8.78
N GLN A 122 1.60 1.27 -8.75
CA GLN A 122 0.30 1.54 -9.37
C GLN A 122 0.42 2.02 -10.83
N ARG A 123 1.29 1.34 -11.62
CA ARG A 123 1.57 1.66 -13.03
C ARG A 123 2.27 3.02 -13.25
N GLN A 124 2.69 3.68 -12.19
CA GLN A 124 3.50 4.90 -12.25
C GLN A 124 4.97 4.53 -12.13
N VAL A 125 5.77 4.91 -13.09
CA VAL A 125 7.20 4.59 -13.16
C VAL A 125 8.00 5.79 -12.67
N THR A 126 8.88 5.57 -11.70
CA THR A 126 9.86 6.54 -11.25
C THR A 126 11.24 6.16 -11.79
N LEU A 127 11.85 7.07 -12.54
CA LEU A 127 13.22 6.94 -13.03
C LEU A 127 14.14 7.78 -12.15
N SER A 128 15.15 7.17 -11.54
CA SER A 128 16.18 7.86 -10.75
C SER A 128 17.57 7.41 -11.15
N GLY A 129 18.58 8.20 -10.82
CA GLY A 129 19.96 7.93 -11.20
C GLY A 129 20.62 9.12 -11.89
N VAL A 130 21.73 8.87 -12.60
CA VAL A 130 22.55 9.91 -13.21
C VAL A 130 22.65 9.69 -14.71
N VAL A 131 22.42 10.74 -15.48
CA VAL A 131 22.63 10.81 -16.93
C VAL A 131 23.62 11.93 -17.25
N ARG A 132 24.18 11.95 -18.46
CA ARG A 132 25.20 12.93 -18.87
C ARG A 132 24.58 14.18 -19.52
N THR A 133 23.45 14.03 -20.19
CA THR A 133 22.87 15.09 -20.99
C THR A 133 21.35 15.21 -20.75
N GLN A 134 20.83 16.39 -21.05
CA GLN A 134 19.38 16.62 -21.06
C GLN A 134 18.67 15.73 -22.09
N GLN A 135 19.35 15.45 -23.20
CA GLN A 135 18.80 14.56 -24.22
C GLN A 135 18.63 13.13 -23.73
N GLU A 136 19.64 12.59 -23.01
CA GLU A 136 19.52 11.27 -22.36
C GLU A 136 18.35 11.21 -21.38
N LYS A 137 18.16 12.28 -20.59
CA LYS A 137 17.02 12.38 -19.66
C LYS A 137 15.69 12.32 -20.39
N GLN A 138 15.52 13.00 -21.50
CA GLN A 138 14.30 13.00 -22.32
C GLN A 138 14.09 11.64 -23.03
N ILE A 139 15.16 11.02 -23.51
CA ILE A 139 15.11 9.69 -24.14
C ILE A 139 14.66 8.63 -23.11
N ALA A 140 15.19 8.68 -21.89
CA ALA A 140 14.79 7.77 -20.82
C ALA A 140 13.30 7.89 -20.51
N GLU A 141 12.80 9.11 -20.39
CA GLU A 141 11.39 9.39 -20.12
C GLU A 141 10.48 8.89 -21.24
N SER A 142 10.75 9.29 -22.47
CA SER A 142 9.94 8.90 -23.62
C SER A 142 9.97 7.38 -23.87
N THR A 143 11.12 6.74 -23.62
CA THR A 143 11.25 5.28 -23.71
C THR A 143 10.40 4.59 -22.64
N ALA A 144 10.47 5.04 -21.38
CA ALA A 144 9.64 4.48 -20.33
C ALA A 144 8.15 4.69 -20.60
N GLN A 145 7.76 5.86 -21.10
CA GLN A 145 6.38 6.19 -21.38
C GLN A 145 5.79 5.38 -22.55
N SER A 146 6.63 4.93 -23.48
CA SER A 146 6.20 4.08 -24.60
C SER A 146 5.92 2.63 -24.21
N VAL A 147 6.30 2.21 -23.01
CA VAL A 147 6.10 0.84 -22.54
C VAL A 147 4.63 0.60 -22.20
N ASN A 148 4.07 -0.45 -22.78
CA ASN A 148 2.67 -0.81 -22.52
C ASN A 148 2.44 -1.11 -21.04
N GLY A 149 1.40 -0.50 -20.47
CA GLY A 149 1.04 -0.66 -19.06
C GLY A 149 1.50 0.51 -18.18
N VAL A 150 2.42 1.36 -18.63
CA VAL A 150 2.82 2.58 -17.94
C VAL A 150 1.71 3.62 -18.03
N ALA A 151 1.27 4.12 -16.85
CA ALA A 151 0.27 5.18 -16.77
C ALA A 151 0.91 6.57 -16.74
N ASN A 152 2.04 6.70 -16.02
CA ASN A 152 2.78 7.94 -15.89
C ASN A 152 4.27 7.67 -15.61
N VAL A 153 5.14 8.64 -15.92
CA VAL A 153 6.58 8.58 -15.65
C VAL A 153 7.01 9.80 -14.84
N PHE A 154 7.61 9.56 -13.69
CA PHE A 154 8.28 10.56 -12.86
C PHE A 154 9.78 10.51 -13.12
N ASN A 155 10.29 11.49 -13.85
CA ASN A 155 11.69 11.54 -14.23
C ASN A 155 12.52 12.35 -13.23
N GLN A 156 13.14 11.64 -12.27
CA GLN A 156 14.03 12.19 -11.25
C GLN A 156 15.51 12.01 -11.59
N LEU A 157 15.84 11.80 -12.87
CA LEU A 157 17.23 11.69 -13.32
C LEU A 157 17.98 13.02 -13.13
N VAL A 158 19.20 12.93 -12.61
CA VAL A 158 20.10 14.05 -12.39
C VAL A 158 21.15 14.08 -13.49
N ILE A 159 21.40 15.25 -14.05
CA ILE A 159 22.46 15.46 -15.04
C ILE A 159 23.75 15.76 -14.28
N ARG A 160 24.77 14.94 -14.50
CA ARG A 160 26.11 15.17 -13.98
C ARG A 160 27.06 15.45 -15.14
N GLN A 161 27.63 16.64 -15.11
CA GLN A 161 28.74 17.03 -15.98
C GLN A 161 30.06 16.44 -15.49
#